data_28ff1b922ba525a98db2f6d19151ed1e
#
_entry.id   28ff1b922ba525a98db2f6d19151ed1e
#
_cell.length_a   1.000
_cell.length_b   1.000
_cell.length_c   1.000
_cell.angle_alpha   90.00
_cell.angle_beta   90.00
_cell.angle_gamma   90.00
#
_symmetry.space_group_name_H-M   'P 1'
#
loop_
_entity.id
_entity.type
_entity.pdbx_description
1 polymer ?
#
loop_
_entity_poly.entity_id
_entity_poly.type
_entity_poly.pdbx_seq_one_letter_code
_entity_poly.pdbx_strand_id
1 'polypeptide(L)'
;MATVIEEARASHLLHHQYATALRYQFQIPRETAREIVRSCLYCPTVYNSLPMGVNPRGLKPNVLWQMDVTHVSSFGKLLCSLTVDTFSHIIATARTGEAIKDVIQHLFTCFSYLGLPKALKTDNAPAYTSKSFQDFCIKFRIKHNTGIPYNPQGQAIVERAHQTLKIQIQKLKEGKLKYSSPHQILQHALFVINILNTDRLELLQCFVIGAWSN
;
A
#
# COMPACT_ATOMS: atom_id res chain seq x y z
N MET A 1 19.32 45.95 14.23
CA MET A 1 19.50 44.51 14.48
C MET A 1 18.54 43.79 13.55
N ALA A 2 19.05 42.82 12.79
CA ALA A 2 18.15 41.97 11.97
C ALA A 2 17.23 41.18 12.89
N THR A 3 15.98 41.00 12.48
CA THR A 3 15.06 40.11 13.24
C THR A 3 15.46 38.66 13.06
N VAL A 4 15.13 37.79 13.99
CA VAL A 4 15.38 36.33 13.89
C VAL A 4 14.80 35.75 12.59
N ILE A 5 13.70 36.34 12.09
CA ILE A 5 13.07 35.93 10.82
C ILE A 5 13.95 36.33 9.63
N GLU A 6 14.57 37.52 9.65
CA GLU A 6 15.48 37.96 8.60
C GLU A 6 16.75 37.10 8.57
N GLU A 7 17.27 36.73 9.72
CA GLU A 7 18.40 35.79 9.83
C GLU A 7 18.04 34.41 9.28
N ALA A 8 16.86 33.90 9.59
CA ALA A 8 16.34 32.63 9.06
C ALA A 8 16.18 32.67 7.53
N ARG A 9 15.69 33.80 6.97
CA ARG A 9 15.59 34.02 5.52
C ARG A 9 16.97 34.07 4.86
N ALA A 10 17.92 34.80 5.44
CA ALA A 10 19.29 34.88 4.94
C ALA A 10 19.98 33.52 4.94
N SER A 11 19.82 32.75 6.02
CA SER A 11 20.33 31.40 6.13
C SER A 11 19.70 30.47 5.08
N HIS A 12 18.38 30.57 4.87
CA HIS A 12 17.71 29.77 3.85
C HIS A 12 18.15 30.12 2.42
N LEU A 13 18.38 31.37 2.12
CA LEU A 13 18.88 31.79 0.81
C LEU A 13 20.29 31.27 0.49
N LEU A 14 21.12 31.07 1.53
CA LEU A 14 22.45 30.49 1.37
C LEU A 14 22.44 28.97 1.29
N HIS A 15 21.62 28.33 2.11
CA HIS A 15 21.72 26.88 2.35
C HIS A 15 20.52 26.08 1.87
N HIS A 16 19.44 26.73 1.47
CA HIS A 16 18.17 26.12 1.05
C HIS A 16 17.65 25.03 2.02
N GLN A 17 17.77 25.30 3.32
CA GLN A 17 17.39 24.40 4.40
C GLN A 17 15.89 24.11 4.36
N TYR A 18 15.51 22.91 4.85
CA TYR A 18 14.10 22.55 5.03
C TYR A 18 13.43 23.37 6.14
N ALA A 19 12.13 23.59 6.03
CA ALA A 19 11.35 24.32 7.04
C ALA A 19 11.51 23.75 8.46
N THR A 20 11.68 22.45 8.60
CA THR A 20 11.96 21.81 9.89
C THR A 20 13.31 22.26 10.49
N ALA A 21 14.35 22.33 9.70
CA ALA A 21 15.67 22.76 10.14
C ALA A 21 15.65 24.24 10.55
N LEU A 22 15.06 25.11 9.75
CA LEU A 22 14.89 26.53 10.07
C LEU A 22 14.13 26.74 11.39
N ARG A 23 13.03 25.99 11.59
CA ARG A 23 12.28 26.04 12.83
C ARG A 23 13.13 25.76 14.07
N TYR A 24 13.92 24.70 14.03
CA TYR A 24 14.76 24.29 15.16
C TYR A 24 15.95 25.24 15.37
N GLN A 25 16.61 25.66 14.29
CA GLN A 25 17.79 26.50 14.36
C GLN A 25 17.48 27.93 14.86
N PHE A 26 16.39 28.52 14.37
CA PHE A 26 16.01 29.90 14.66
C PHE A 26 14.85 30.03 15.66
N GLN A 27 14.33 28.93 16.19
CA GLN A 27 13.21 28.90 17.14
C GLN A 27 11.97 29.66 16.63
N ILE A 28 11.72 29.62 15.31
CA ILE A 28 10.60 30.30 14.69
C ILE A 28 9.37 29.36 14.56
N PRO A 29 8.14 29.91 14.47
CA PRO A 29 6.94 29.13 14.25
C PRO A 29 7.01 28.28 12.97
N ARG A 30 6.36 27.11 13.00
CA ARG A 30 6.36 26.16 11.87
C ARG A 30 5.84 26.79 10.57
N GLU A 31 4.83 27.64 10.68
CA GLU A 31 4.22 28.28 9.51
C GLU A 31 5.16 29.33 8.90
N THR A 32 5.81 30.16 9.72
CA THR A 32 6.84 31.10 9.29
C THR A 32 7.99 30.40 8.58
N ALA A 33 8.47 29.27 9.12
CA ALA A 33 9.52 28.49 8.47
C ALA A 33 9.06 27.93 7.10
N ARG A 34 7.81 27.51 6.98
CA ARG A 34 7.23 27.07 5.70
C ARG A 34 7.09 28.20 4.69
N GLU A 35 6.67 29.38 5.13
CA GLU A 35 6.56 30.56 4.26
C GLU A 35 7.93 30.97 3.70
N ILE A 36 8.99 30.95 4.52
CA ILE A 36 10.36 31.24 4.07
C ILE A 36 10.75 30.28 2.93
N VAL A 37 10.51 28.97 3.09
CA VAL A 37 10.83 27.98 2.07
C VAL A 37 9.96 28.13 0.82
N ARG A 38 8.66 28.39 0.97
CA ARG A 38 7.72 28.61 -0.15
C ARG A 38 8.01 29.88 -0.95
N SER A 39 8.50 30.92 -0.29
CA SER A 39 8.85 32.19 -0.94
C SER A 39 10.21 32.17 -1.65
N CYS A 40 10.99 31.09 -1.50
CA CYS A 40 12.25 30.94 -2.19
C CYS A 40 12.04 30.65 -3.67
N LEU A 41 12.70 31.40 -4.57
CA LEU A 41 12.56 31.21 -6.02
C LEU A 41 13.08 29.84 -6.50
N TYR A 42 14.02 29.24 -5.81
CA TYR A 42 14.67 27.99 -6.20
C TYR A 42 14.02 26.74 -5.60
N CYS A 43 13.57 26.79 -4.35
CA CYS A 43 13.00 25.65 -3.65
C CYS A 43 11.70 25.13 -4.26
N PRO A 44 10.71 25.95 -4.67
CA PRO A 44 9.48 25.45 -5.28
C PRO A 44 9.71 24.73 -6.61
N THR A 45 10.68 25.13 -7.41
CA THR A 45 11.00 24.46 -8.68
C THR A 45 11.60 23.07 -8.48
N VAL A 46 12.31 22.87 -7.37
CA VAL A 46 12.87 21.55 -6.99
C VAL A 46 11.80 20.66 -6.36
N TYR A 47 10.86 21.24 -5.61
CA TYR A 47 9.79 20.51 -4.92
C TYR A 47 8.49 20.37 -5.74
N ASN A 48 8.30 21.16 -6.77
CA ASN A 48 7.22 20.98 -7.76
C ASN A 48 7.51 19.88 -8.79
N SER A 49 8.54 19.11 -8.56
CA SER A 49 8.79 17.89 -9.30
C SER A 49 7.66 16.90 -9.05
N LEU A 50 6.77 16.79 -10.03
CA LEU A 50 5.70 15.81 -10.19
C LEU A 50 4.61 15.88 -9.08
N PRO A 51 3.35 15.90 -9.43
CA PRO A 51 2.29 15.65 -8.46
C PRO A 51 2.61 14.33 -7.81
N MET A 52 3.00 14.35 -6.53
CA MET A 52 3.18 13.14 -5.73
C MET A 52 1.85 12.40 -5.83
N GLY A 53 1.87 11.29 -6.56
CA GLY A 53 0.68 10.49 -6.74
C GLY A 53 0.09 10.18 -5.37
N VAL A 54 -1.12 10.65 -5.15
CA VAL A 54 -1.85 10.33 -3.94
C VAL A 54 -1.97 8.81 -3.91
N ASN A 55 -1.59 8.18 -2.80
CA ASN A 55 -1.88 6.77 -2.60
C ASN A 55 -3.37 6.65 -2.24
N PRO A 56 -4.26 6.39 -3.21
CA PRO A 56 -5.69 6.43 -2.96
C PRO A 56 -6.07 5.30 -2.01
N ARG A 57 -6.85 5.62 -0.99
CA ARG A 57 -7.50 4.65 -0.13
C ARG A 57 -8.99 4.59 -0.43
N GLY A 58 -9.58 3.40 -0.33
CA GLY A 58 -11.02 3.26 -0.28
C GLY A 58 -11.56 3.92 0.98
N LEU A 59 -12.71 4.57 0.88
CA LEU A 59 -13.41 5.16 2.04
C LEU A 59 -14.39 4.18 2.68
N LYS A 60 -14.57 3.01 2.09
CA LYS A 60 -15.40 1.89 2.56
C LYS A 60 -14.76 0.57 2.13
N PRO A 61 -15.13 -0.58 2.72
CA PRO A 61 -14.73 -1.89 2.25
C PRO A 61 -15.04 -2.08 0.76
N ASN A 62 -14.19 -2.81 0.06
CA ASN A 62 -14.36 -3.17 -1.35
C ASN A 62 -14.45 -1.98 -2.34
N VAL A 63 -14.08 -0.76 -1.93
CA VAL A 63 -14.00 0.38 -2.87
C VAL A 63 -12.74 0.30 -3.72
N LEU A 64 -11.60 0.03 -3.10
CA LEU A 64 -10.32 -0.06 -3.79
C LEU A 64 -9.46 -1.16 -3.17
N TRP A 65 -9.06 -2.11 -4.01
CA TRP A 65 -8.03 -3.09 -3.67
C TRP A 65 -6.70 -2.73 -4.35
N GLN A 66 -5.61 -3.10 -3.71
CA GLN A 66 -4.29 -3.13 -4.32
C GLN A 66 -3.82 -4.59 -4.39
N MET A 67 -3.24 -4.98 -5.52
CA MET A 67 -2.73 -6.33 -5.74
C MET A 67 -1.34 -6.29 -6.35
N ASP A 68 -0.51 -7.21 -5.91
CA ASP A 68 0.84 -7.41 -6.41
C ASP A 68 1.31 -8.85 -6.16
N VAL A 69 2.34 -9.28 -6.89
CA VAL A 69 2.96 -10.60 -6.70
C VAL A 69 4.25 -10.43 -5.91
N THR A 70 4.42 -11.22 -4.87
CA THR A 70 5.64 -11.20 -4.07
C THR A 70 6.31 -12.56 -3.99
N HIS A 71 7.64 -12.54 -3.88
CA HIS A 71 8.42 -13.71 -3.57
C HIS A 71 8.58 -13.87 -2.05
N VAL A 72 8.22 -15.05 -1.56
CA VAL A 72 8.46 -15.42 -0.16
C VAL A 72 9.66 -16.36 -0.12
N SER A 73 10.86 -15.79 -0.02
CA SER A 73 12.15 -16.50 -0.02
C SER A 73 12.23 -17.61 1.04
N SER A 74 11.51 -17.42 2.13
CA SER A 74 11.38 -18.43 3.20
C SER A 74 10.82 -19.78 2.76
N PHE A 75 10.18 -19.84 1.60
CA PHE A 75 9.58 -21.05 1.02
C PHE A 75 10.24 -21.44 -0.30
N GLY A 76 11.47 -20.97 -0.57
CA GLY A 76 12.15 -21.18 -1.84
C GLY A 76 11.63 -20.23 -2.94
N LYS A 77 11.44 -20.74 -4.16
CA LYS A 77 10.92 -19.96 -5.29
C LYS A 77 9.38 -19.81 -5.25
N LEU A 78 8.80 -19.62 -4.06
CA LEU A 78 7.36 -19.53 -3.95
C LEU A 78 6.87 -18.13 -4.25
N LEU A 79 6.07 -18.00 -5.30
CA LEU A 79 5.33 -16.81 -5.65
C LEU A 79 4.00 -16.80 -4.90
N CYS A 80 3.67 -15.65 -4.35
CA CYS A 80 2.37 -15.40 -3.73
C CYS A 80 1.76 -14.16 -4.34
N SER A 81 0.58 -14.29 -4.95
CA SER A 81 -0.26 -13.12 -5.22
C SER A 81 -0.84 -12.63 -3.92
N LEU A 82 -0.75 -11.34 -3.68
CA LEU A 82 -1.26 -10.68 -2.49
C LEU A 82 -2.20 -9.56 -2.89
N THR A 83 -3.39 -9.59 -2.32
CA THR A 83 -4.41 -8.55 -2.50
C THR A 83 -4.74 -7.96 -1.14
N VAL A 84 -4.84 -6.65 -1.06
CA VAL A 84 -5.22 -5.93 0.15
C VAL A 84 -6.37 -4.98 -0.12
N ASP A 85 -7.42 -5.04 0.68
CA ASP A 85 -8.43 -3.99 0.71
C ASP A 85 -7.87 -2.77 1.42
N THR A 86 -7.83 -1.65 0.72
CA THR A 86 -7.15 -0.44 1.20
C THR A 86 -7.87 0.27 2.35
N PHE A 87 -9.11 -0.08 2.61
CA PHE A 87 -9.88 0.43 3.75
C PHE A 87 -9.67 -0.41 5.00
N SER A 88 -9.99 -1.70 4.92
CA SER A 88 -9.91 -2.62 6.06
C SER A 88 -8.50 -3.14 6.34
N HIS A 89 -7.59 -3.04 5.36
CA HIS A 89 -6.26 -3.64 5.38
C HIS A 89 -6.26 -5.18 5.49
N ILE A 90 -7.39 -5.82 5.25
CA ILE A 90 -7.45 -7.29 5.15
C ILE A 90 -6.60 -7.73 3.97
N ILE A 91 -5.74 -8.70 4.22
CA ILE A 91 -4.83 -9.28 3.24
C ILE A 91 -5.38 -10.64 2.82
N ALA A 92 -5.57 -10.83 1.53
CA ALA A 92 -5.79 -12.14 0.94
C ALA A 92 -4.56 -12.52 0.12
N THR A 93 -4.07 -13.74 0.30
CA THR A 93 -2.94 -14.23 -0.48
C THR A 93 -3.10 -15.72 -0.76
N ALA A 94 -2.56 -16.13 -1.89
CA ALA A 94 -2.48 -17.53 -2.27
C ALA A 94 -1.13 -17.79 -2.95
N ARG A 95 -0.66 -19.03 -2.84
CA ARG A 95 0.43 -19.52 -3.68
C ARG A 95 -0.04 -19.53 -5.12
N THR A 96 0.65 -18.82 -6.00
CA THR A 96 0.27 -18.76 -7.42
C THR A 96 1.52 -18.75 -8.33
N GLY A 97 1.26 -18.78 -9.65
CA GLY A 97 2.24 -18.42 -10.67
C GLY A 97 2.07 -16.94 -11.07
N GLU A 98 2.85 -16.51 -12.06
CA GLU A 98 2.79 -15.17 -12.65
C GLU A 98 1.90 -15.12 -13.91
N ALA A 99 1.35 -16.26 -14.34
CA ALA A 99 0.53 -16.32 -15.53
C ALA A 99 -0.86 -15.70 -15.25
N ILE A 100 -1.49 -15.16 -16.29
CA ILE A 100 -2.83 -14.55 -16.18
C ILE A 100 -3.87 -15.50 -15.57
N LYS A 101 -3.81 -16.80 -15.87
CA LYS A 101 -4.68 -17.81 -15.27
C LYS A 101 -4.56 -17.87 -13.75
N ASP A 102 -3.34 -17.73 -13.24
CA ASP A 102 -3.04 -17.82 -11.82
C ASP A 102 -3.54 -16.56 -11.10
N VAL A 103 -3.39 -15.40 -11.73
CA VAL A 103 -3.93 -14.12 -11.26
C VAL A 103 -5.45 -14.16 -11.15
N ILE A 104 -6.13 -14.64 -12.20
CA ILE A 104 -7.58 -14.78 -12.22
C ILE A 104 -8.05 -15.77 -11.14
N GLN A 105 -7.37 -16.91 -10.99
CA GLN A 105 -7.67 -17.88 -9.94
C GLN A 105 -7.55 -17.28 -8.54
N HIS A 106 -6.49 -16.48 -8.31
CA HIS A 106 -6.32 -15.76 -7.05
C HIS A 106 -7.46 -14.77 -6.82
N LEU A 107 -7.86 -13.99 -7.83
CA LEU A 107 -8.97 -13.05 -7.70
C LEU A 107 -10.29 -13.75 -7.38
N PHE A 108 -10.60 -14.89 -8.00
CA PHE A 108 -11.79 -15.67 -7.62
C PHE A 108 -11.73 -16.11 -6.16
N THR A 109 -10.56 -16.51 -5.68
CA THR A 109 -10.38 -16.82 -4.26
C THR A 109 -10.67 -15.59 -3.38
N CYS A 110 -10.13 -14.41 -3.75
CA CYS A 110 -10.41 -13.17 -3.04
C CYS A 110 -11.91 -12.81 -3.07
N PHE A 111 -12.57 -12.95 -4.22
CA PHE A 111 -13.99 -12.67 -4.37
C PHE A 111 -14.87 -13.55 -3.49
N SER A 112 -14.49 -14.82 -3.30
CA SER A 112 -15.24 -15.76 -2.46
C SER A 112 -15.20 -15.41 -0.97
N TYR A 113 -14.18 -14.70 -0.50
CA TYR A 113 -14.04 -14.30 0.90
C TYR A 113 -14.38 -12.83 1.18
N LEU A 114 -14.06 -11.95 0.23
CA LEU A 114 -14.14 -10.50 0.46
C LEU A 114 -15.23 -9.81 -0.37
N GLY A 115 -15.85 -10.52 -1.33
CA GLY A 115 -16.75 -9.93 -2.30
C GLY A 115 -16.02 -9.28 -3.47
N LEU A 116 -16.70 -8.43 -4.26
CA LEU A 116 -16.16 -7.79 -5.45
C LEU A 116 -15.70 -6.36 -5.16
N PRO A 117 -14.48 -5.96 -5.57
CA PRO A 117 -14.05 -4.59 -5.45
C PRO A 117 -14.65 -3.72 -6.56
N LYS A 118 -14.87 -2.44 -6.27
CA LYS A 118 -15.24 -1.44 -7.30
C LYS A 118 -14.04 -1.08 -8.19
N ALA A 119 -12.84 -1.05 -7.59
CA ALA A 119 -11.60 -0.76 -8.30
C ALA A 119 -10.47 -1.66 -7.81
N LEU A 120 -9.58 -2.02 -8.73
CA LEU A 120 -8.37 -2.80 -8.48
C LEU A 120 -7.17 -2.04 -9.03
N LYS A 121 -6.15 -1.85 -8.21
CA LYS A 121 -4.88 -1.23 -8.58
C LYS A 121 -3.78 -2.28 -8.59
N THR A 122 -3.03 -2.35 -9.68
CA THR A 122 -1.88 -3.24 -9.88
C THR A 122 -0.67 -2.45 -10.37
N ASP A 123 0.48 -3.07 -10.47
CA ASP A 123 1.59 -2.58 -11.27
C ASP A 123 1.33 -2.76 -12.78
N ASN A 124 2.36 -2.52 -13.59
CA ASN A 124 2.33 -2.65 -15.04
C ASN A 124 2.88 -3.99 -15.53
N ALA A 125 2.88 -5.05 -14.71
CA ALA A 125 3.34 -6.34 -15.15
C ALA A 125 2.51 -6.88 -16.34
N PRO A 126 3.12 -7.69 -17.24
CA PRO A 126 2.46 -8.16 -18.46
C PRO A 126 1.13 -8.89 -18.23
N ALA A 127 1.01 -9.62 -17.11
CA ALA A 127 -0.24 -10.30 -16.77
C ALA A 127 -1.39 -9.30 -16.58
N TYR A 128 -1.15 -8.17 -15.92
CA TYR A 128 -2.16 -7.15 -15.61
C TYR A 128 -2.48 -6.23 -16.79
N THR A 129 -1.52 -6.02 -17.70
CA THR A 129 -1.73 -5.21 -18.90
C THR A 129 -2.31 -6.01 -20.08
N SER A 130 -2.45 -7.32 -19.93
CA SER A 130 -3.00 -8.20 -20.95
C SER A 130 -4.46 -7.90 -21.27
N LYS A 131 -4.85 -8.08 -22.53
CA LYS A 131 -6.25 -7.94 -22.96
C LYS A 131 -7.18 -8.87 -22.15
N SER A 132 -6.77 -10.10 -21.91
CA SER A 132 -7.55 -11.08 -21.13
C SER A 132 -7.85 -10.59 -19.71
N PHE A 133 -6.90 -9.89 -19.07
CA PHE A 133 -7.14 -9.34 -17.76
C PHE A 133 -8.07 -8.12 -17.79
N GLN A 134 -7.93 -7.27 -18.82
CA GLN A 134 -8.82 -6.14 -19.01
C GLN A 134 -10.26 -6.61 -19.27
N ASP A 135 -10.45 -7.59 -20.15
CA ASP A 135 -11.75 -8.17 -20.44
C ASP A 135 -12.38 -8.82 -19.19
N PHE A 136 -11.55 -9.47 -18.37
CA PHE A 136 -11.97 -10.01 -17.08
C PHE A 136 -12.47 -8.90 -16.15
N CYS A 137 -11.72 -7.81 -15.99
CA CYS A 137 -12.12 -6.68 -15.15
C CYS A 137 -13.44 -6.05 -15.65
N ILE A 138 -13.58 -5.86 -16.96
CA ILE A 138 -14.82 -5.35 -17.58
C ILE A 138 -15.99 -6.25 -17.28
N LYS A 139 -15.84 -7.58 -17.45
CA LYS A 139 -16.88 -8.58 -17.20
C LYS A 139 -17.42 -8.52 -15.77
N PHE A 140 -16.54 -8.27 -14.79
CA PHE A 140 -16.92 -8.16 -13.39
C PHE A 140 -17.17 -6.70 -12.93
N ARG A 141 -17.19 -5.75 -13.88
CA ARG A 141 -17.40 -4.31 -13.60
C ARG A 141 -16.40 -3.73 -12.60
N ILE A 142 -15.16 -4.21 -12.63
CA ILE A 142 -14.07 -3.76 -11.79
C ILE A 142 -13.29 -2.68 -12.56
N LYS A 143 -13.17 -1.48 -12.00
CA LYS A 143 -12.32 -0.43 -12.59
C LYS A 143 -10.85 -0.80 -12.33
N HIS A 144 -10.14 -1.23 -13.39
CA HIS A 144 -8.72 -1.53 -13.29
C HIS A 144 -7.89 -0.26 -13.47
N ASN A 145 -6.97 -0.01 -12.54
CA ASN A 145 -6.00 1.09 -12.59
C ASN A 145 -4.59 0.51 -12.48
N THR A 146 -3.74 0.80 -13.45
CA THR A 146 -2.32 0.46 -13.38
C THR A 146 -1.53 1.55 -12.67
N GLY A 147 -0.38 1.19 -12.12
CA GLY A 147 0.53 2.14 -11.51
C GLY A 147 1.06 3.16 -12.53
N ILE A 148 1.25 4.41 -12.10
CA ILE A 148 1.97 5.40 -12.90
C ILE A 148 3.45 5.04 -12.85
N PRO A 149 4.14 4.90 -13.99
CA PRO A 149 5.58 4.65 -14.00
C PRO A 149 6.33 5.66 -13.13
N TYR A 150 7.33 5.21 -12.40
CA TYR A 150 8.16 6.03 -11.50
C TYR A 150 7.42 6.67 -10.30
N ASN A 151 6.23 6.18 -9.94
CA ASN A 151 5.56 6.59 -8.71
C ASN A 151 5.65 5.50 -7.63
N PRO A 152 6.70 5.50 -6.79
CA PRO A 152 6.90 4.47 -5.77
C PRO A 152 5.82 4.49 -4.68
N GLN A 153 5.14 5.61 -4.47
CA GLN A 153 4.07 5.68 -3.47
C GLN A 153 2.75 5.08 -3.96
N GLY A 154 2.64 4.83 -5.26
CA GLY A 154 1.40 4.36 -5.87
C GLY A 154 0.89 3.04 -5.32
N GLN A 155 1.75 2.16 -4.80
CA GLN A 155 1.43 0.83 -4.26
C GLN A 155 1.89 0.62 -2.81
N ALA A 156 2.20 1.68 -2.08
CA ALA A 156 2.77 1.61 -0.73
C ALA A 156 1.93 0.79 0.27
N ILE A 157 0.62 0.62 0.04
CA ILE A 157 -0.24 -0.18 0.92
C ILE A 157 0.05 -1.66 0.73
N VAL A 158 0.07 -2.16 -0.52
CA VAL A 158 0.37 -3.56 -0.81
C VAL A 158 1.83 -3.90 -0.52
N GLU A 159 2.76 -2.99 -0.76
CA GLU A 159 4.18 -3.16 -0.39
C GLU A 159 4.36 -3.33 1.11
N ARG A 160 3.67 -2.51 1.91
CA ARG A 160 3.65 -2.66 3.38
C ARG A 160 3.02 -3.98 3.81
N ALA A 161 1.95 -4.39 3.14
CA ALA A 161 1.31 -5.68 3.39
C ALA A 161 2.26 -6.85 3.11
N HIS A 162 3.08 -6.78 2.05
CA HIS A 162 4.15 -7.75 1.77
C HIS A 162 5.16 -7.84 2.91
N GLN A 163 5.63 -6.70 3.42
CA GLN A 163 6.57 -6.67 4.54
C GLN A 163 5.95 -7.27 5.80
N THR A 164 4.72 -6.88 6.13
CA THR A 164 3.99 -7.40 7.29
C THR A 164 3.84 -8.92 7.21
N LEU A 165 3.45 -9.44 6.05
CA LEU A 165 3.31 -10.88 5.82
C LEU A 165 4.65 -11.61 5.99
N LYS A 166 5.71 -11.12 5.37
CA LYS A 166 7.06 -11.73 5.45
C LYS A 166 7.57 -11.77 6.89
N ILE A 167 7.42 -10.68 7.63
CA ILE A 167 7.81 -10.60 9.05
C ILE A 167 7.00 -11.60 9.89
N GLN A 168 5.69 -11.69 9.66
CA GLN A 168 4.83 -12.61 10.43
C GLN A 168 5.17 -14.07 10.13
N ILE A 169 5.41 -14.41 8.87
CA ILE A 169 5.88 -15.76 8.48
C ILE A 169 7.20 -16.09 9.18
N GLN A 170 8.15 -15.16 9.22
CA GLN A 170 9.44 -15.35 9.89
C GLN A 170 9.25 -15.62 11.39
N LYS A 171 8.45 -14.82 12.08
CA LYS A 171 8.13 -15.00 13.50
C LYS A 171 7.50 -16.37 13.78
N LEU A 172 6.58 -16.81 12.92
CA LEU A 172 5.94 -18.12 13.08
C LEU A 172 6.89 -19.28 12.83
N LYS A 173 7.87 -19.14 11.93
CA LYS A 173 8.91 -20.15 11.70
C LYS A 173 9.84 -20.33 12.90
N GLU A 174 10.18 -19.23 13.55
CA GLU A 174 11.03 -19.22 14.75
C GLU A 174 10.27 -19.61 16.02
N GLY A 175 8.94 -19.65 15.94
CA GLY A 175 8.05 -19.98 17.03
C GLY A 175 8.04 -21.47 17.40
N LYS A 176 7.32 -21.78 18.49
CA LYS A 176 7.23 -23.16 19.03
C LYS A 176 6.37 -24.11 18.19
N LEU A 177 5.49 -23.59 17.36
CA LEU A 177 4.59 -24.41 16.54
C LEU A 177 5.34 -24.97 15.33
N LYS A 178 5.20 -26.27 15.10
CA LYS A 178 5.74 -26.93 13.90
C LYS A 178 4.66 -26.97 12.82
N TYR A 179 5.04 -26.58 11.62
CA TYR A 179 4.14 -26.57 10.46
C TYR A 179 4.51 -27.72 9.51
N SER A 180 3.51 -28.43 9.03
CA SER A 180 3.68 -29.54 8.09
C SER A 180 3.92 -29.07 6.66
N SER A 181 3.54 -27.83 6.33
CA SER A 181 3.67 -27.26 4.98
C SER A 181 3.81 -25.75 4.97
N PRO A 182 4.41 -25.16 3.90
CA PRO A 182 4.41 -23.73 3.68
C PRO A 182 3.02 -23.10 3.60
N HIS A 183 2.04 -23.85 3.11
CA HIS A 183 0.66 -23.40 3.05
C HIS A 183 0.07 -23.18 4.43
N GLN A 184 0.31 -24.09 5.35
CA GLN A 184 -0.19 -24.00 6.73
C GLN A 184 0.36 -22.77 7.45
N ILE A 185 1.67 -22.49 7.31
CA ILE A 185 2.26 -21.30 7.94
C ILE A 185 1.73 -19.99 7.29
N LEU A 186 1.47 -20.00 5.98
CA LEU A 186 0.88 -18.87 5.28
C LEU A 186 -0.53 -18.57 5.80
N GLN A 187 -1.38 -19.59 5.93
CA GLN A 187 -2.74 -19.44 6.46
C GLN A 187 -2.72 -18.95 7.91
N HIS A 188 -1.81 -19.47 8.74
CA HIS A 188 -1.67 -19.00 10.10
C HIS A 188 -1.18 -17.54 10.16
N ALA A 189 -0.24 -17.14 9.31
CA ALA A 189 0.20 -15.75 9.23
C ALA A 189 -0.97 -14.80 8.88
N LEU A 190 -1.80 -15.19 7.91
CA LEU A 190 -3.00 -14.43 7.54
C LEU A 190 -4.01 -14.34 8.68
N PHE A 191 -4.23 -15.45 9.39
CA PHE A 191 -5.12 -15.44 10.57
C PHE A 191 -4.61 -14.47 11.63
N VAL A 192 -3.31 -14.48 11.93
CA VAL A 192 -2.73 -13.55 12.91
C VAL A 192 -2.86 -12.10 12.45
N ILE A 193 -2.54 -11.82 11.18
CA ILE A 193 -2.56 -10.44 10.64
C ILE A 193 -3.98 -9.91 10.56
N ASN A 194 -4.90 -10.69 9.99
CA ASN A 194 -6.25 -10.22 9.69
C ASN A 194 -7.19 -10.26 10.90
N ILE A 195 -6.95 -11.17 11.85
CA ILE A 195 -7.87 -11.42 12.96
C ILE A 195 -7.26 -11.01 14.30
N LEU A 196 -6.10 -11.59 14.66
CA LEU A 196 -5.57 -11.42 16.01
C LEU A 196 -4.91 -10.06 16.25
N ASN A 197 -4.28 -9.48 15.23
CA ASN A 197 -3.60 -8.18 15.33
C ASN A 197 -4.50 -6.99 14.96
N THR A 198 -5.78 -7.23 14.80
CA THR A 198 -6.71 -6.18 14.40
C THR A 198 -7.62 -5.85 15.57
N ASP A 199 -7.59 -4.60 16.06
CA ASP A 199 -8.58 -4.06 17.01
C ASP A 199 -9.98 -3.90 16.36
N ARG A 200 -10.21 -4.59 15.24
CA ARG A 200 -11.29 -4.34 14.29
C ARG A 200 -12.26 -5.51 14.19
N LEU A 201 -12.53 -6.20 15.30
CA LEU A 201 -13.60 -7.21 15.35
C LEU A 201 -14.93 -6.70 14.79
N GLU A 202 -15.23 -5.41 14.97
CA GLU A 202 -16.39 -4.75 14.38
C GLU A 202 -16.35 -4.66 12.86
N LEU A 203 -15.17 -4.49 12.24
CA LEU A 203 -15.05 -4.43 10.78
C LEU A 203 -15.22 -5.79 10.10
N LEU A 204 -14.84 -6.87 10.77
CA LEU A 204 -15.10 -8.24 10.27
C LEU A 204 -16.59 -8.56 10.29
N GLN A 205 -17.32 -8.10 11.29
CA GLN A 205 -18.78 -8.20 11.33
C GLN A 205 -19.43 -7.40 10.18
N CYS A 206 -18.92 -6.20 9.86
CA CYS A 206 -19.38 -5.44 8.70
C CYS A 206 -19.09 -6.14 7.36
N PHE A 207 -17.97 -6.85 7.22
CA PHE A 207 -17.66 -7.62 6.01
C PHE A 207 -18.60 -8.81 5.82
N VAL A 208 -18.87 -9.54 6.90
CA VAL A 208 -19.75 -10.72 6.84
C VAL A 208 -21.21 -10.30 6.65
N ILE A 209 -21.68 -9.24 7.30
CA ILE A 209 -23.06 -8.78 7.23
C ILE A 209 -23.31 -7.94 5.97
N GLY A 210 -22.36 -7.07 5.58
CA GLY A 210 -22.51 -6.20 4.41
C GLY A 210 -22.38 -6.92 3.06
N ALA A 211 -21.76 -8.11 2.99
CA ALA A 211 -21.69 -8.90 1.78
C ALA A 211 -23.04 -9.57 1.39
N TRP A 212 -23.98 -9.65 2.32
CA TRP A 212 -25.29 -10.28 2.12
C TRP A 212 -26.46 -9.29 2.12
N SER A 213 -26.20 -7.98 2.16
CA SER A 213 -27.22 -6.92 2.29
C SER A 213 -27.39 -6.05 1.02
N ASN A 214 -26.96 -6.53 -0.16
CA ASN A 214 -27.22 -5.87 -1.45
C ASN A 214 -27.76 -6.85 -2.47
#